data_86d5a07cc291d2f808cc823352f3ca9d
#
_entry.id   86d5a07cc291d2f808cc823352f3ca9d
#
_cell.length_a   1.000
_cell.length_b   1.000
_cell.length_c   1.000
_cell.angle_alpha   90.00
_cell.angle_beta   90.00
_cell.angle_gamma   90.00
#
_symmetry.space_group_name_H-M   'P 1'
#
loop_
_entity.id
_entity.type
_entity.pdbx_description
1 polymer ?
#
loop_
_entity_poly.entity_id
_entity_poly.type
_entity_poly.pdbx_seq_one_letter_code
_entity_poly.pdbx_strand_id
1 'polypeptide(L)'
;MAYFKHLPDILYQSPLSHKNSSGDYINIKNIFRRTKLKDYLAGNVSLFNKYIIEDGERPDTIAENLYGSSQYDFVVVLVAGITNINQQWPVQDYQVYDVALAKYGSETKMNEVCLLY
;
A
#
# COMPACT_ATOMS: atom_id res chain seq x y z
N MET A 1 0.32 -1.14 -14.69
CA MET A 1 -0.22 -0.67 -13.39
C MET A 1 -1.59 -0.07 -13.60
N ALA A 2 -2.63 -0.71 -13.07
CA ALA A 2 -4.00 -0.23 -13.21
C ALA A 2 -4.28 1.05 -12.39
N TYR A 3 -3.57 1.24 -11.27
CA TYR A 3 -3.75 2.37 -10.36
C TYR A 3 -3.73 3.74 -11.06
N PHE A 4 -2.75 4.00 -11.90
CA PHE A 4 -2.60 5.29 -12.56
C PHE A 4 -3.74 5.62 -13.55
N LYS A 5 -4.43 4.59 -14.08
CA LYS A 5 -5.59 4.80 -14.97
C LYS A 5 -6.76 5.46 -14.25
N HIS A 6 -6.87 5.26 -12.95
CA HIS A 6 -7.96 5.78 -12.11
C HIS A 6 -7.68 7.16 -11.52
N LEU A 7 -6.45 7.68 -11.66
CA LEU A 7 -6.12 9.02 -11.22
C LEU A 7 -6.73 10.07 -12.17
N PRO A 8 -7.19 11.22 -11.65
CA PRO A 8 -7.66 12.32 -12.47
C PRO A 8 -6.52 12.91 -13.29
N ASP A 9 -6.85 13.51 -14.42
CA ASP A 9 -5.91 14.23 -15.25
C ASP A 9 -5.79 15.68 -14.79
N ILE A 10 -4.61 16.26 -14.99
CA ILE A 10 -4.34 17.70 -14.86
C ILE A 10 -3.71 18.21 -16.14
N LEU A 11 -4.03 19.44 -16.48
CA LEU A 11 -3.37 20.18 -17.56
C LEU A 11 -2.03 20.68 -17.05
N TYR A 12 -0.95 20.29 -17.71
CA TYR A 12 0.39 20.69 -17.38
C TYR A 12 1.09 21.25 -18.61
N GLN A 13 1.87 22.32 -18.43
CA GLN A 13 2.63 22.88 -19.53
C GLN A 13 3.69 21.89 -19.99
N SER A 14 3.74 21.64 -21.31
CA SER A 14 4.70 20.67 -21.86
C SER A 14 6.14 21.14 -21.62
N PRO A 15 6.99 20.33 -20.94
CA PRO A 15 8.40 20.66 -20.79
C PRO A 15 9.19 20.54 -22.10
N LEU A 16 8.59 19.94 -23.11
CA LEU A 16 9.20 19.72 -24.44
C LEU A 16 8.87 20.82 -25.43
N SER A 17 8.00 21.78 -25.06
CA SER A 17 7.68 22.90 -25.93
C SER A 17 8.85 23.90 -25.99
N HIS A 18 9.14 24.40 -27.17
CA HIS A 18 10.15 25.44 -27.35
C HIS A 18 9.83 26.68 -26.50
N LYS A 19 10.87 27.36 -26.02
CA LYS A 19 10.80 28.50 -25.09
C LYS A 19 9.80 29.63 -25.46
N ASN A 20 9.25 29.63 -26.66
CA ASN A 20 8.32 30.64 -27.17
C ASN A 20 6.87 30.13 -27.32
N SER A 21 6.56 28.85 -27.05
CA SER A 21 5.19 28.37 -27.13
C SER A 21 4.59 28.32 -25.73
N SER A 22 3.92 29.39 -25.34
CA SER A 22 3.17 29.51 -24.08
C SER A 22 1.87 28.73 -24.08
N GLY A 23 1.57 27.95 -25.13
CA GLY A 23 0.26 27.36 -25.36
C GLY A 23 0.16 25.82 -25.30
N ASP A 24 1.26 25.10 -25.23
CA ASP A 24 1.23 23.64 -25.29
C ASP A 24 1.01 23.04 -23.90
N TYR A 25 -0.24 22.78 -23.59
CA TYR A 25 -0.63 22.03 -22.41
C TYR A 25 -0.91 20.57 -22.80
N ILE A 26 -0.43 19.65 -21.97
CA ILE A 26 -0.67 18.22 -22.10
C ILE A 26 -1.47 17.72 -20.89
N ASN A 27 -2.33 16.74 -21.12
CA ASN A 27 -3.00 16.02 -20.04
C ASN A 27 -2.03 15.01 -19.44
N ILE A 28 -1.73 15.17 -18.16
CA ILE A 28 -0.93 14.22 -17.40
C ILE A 28 -1.72 13.69 -16.22
N LYS A 29 -1.39 12.48 -15.76
CA LYS A 29 -1.99 11.90 -14.57
C LYS A 29 -1.53 12.63 -13.31
N ASN A 30 -2.49 13.02 -12.46
CA ASN A 30 -2.20 13.69 -11.20
C ASN A 30 -1.68 12.70 -10.16
N ILE A 31 -0.38 12.44 -10.16
CA ILE A 31 0.27 11.53 -9.21
C ILE A 31 0.36 12.08 -7.79
N PHE A 32 0.12 13.39 -7.60
CA PHE A 32 0.13 14.01 -6.27
C PHE A 32 -1.18 13.80 -5.51
N ARG A 33 -2.22 13.33 -6.20
CA ARG A 33 -3.51 13.06 -5.57
C ARG A 33 -3.55 11.62 -5.06
N ARG A 34 -3.71 11.49 -3.74
CA ARG A 34 -3.93 10.19 -3.11
C ARG A 34 -5.41 9.80 -3.23
N THR A 35 -5.66 8.58 -3.64
CA THR A 35 -6.99 7.96 -3.56
C THR A 35 -7.25 7.49 -2.13
N LYS A 36 -8.50 7.59 -1.68
CA LYS A 36 -8.98 6.99 -0.43
C LYS A 36 -10.31 6.28 -0.66
N LEU A 37 -10.61 5.35 0.22
CA LEU A 37 -11.94 4.74 0.25
C LEU A 37 -12.98 5.83 0.57
N LYS A 38 -14.16 5.77 -0.07
CA LYS A 38 -15.24 6.70 0.25
C LYS A 38 -15.72 6.45 1.68
N ASP A 39 -15.96 7.50 2.44
CA ASP A 39 -16.26 7.43 3.86
C ASP A 39 -17.51 6.57 4.16
N TYR A 40 -18.51 6.59 3.28
CA TYR A 40 -19.72 5.76 3.44
C TYR A 40 -19.42 4.25 3.26
N LEU A 41 -18.42 3.87 2.43
CA LEU A 41 -17.98 2.48 2.30
C LEU A 41 -17.18 2.05 3.52
N ALA A 42 -16.27 2.90 3.99
CA ALA A 42 -15.48 2.63 5.18
C ALA A 42 -16.34 2.42 6.44
N GLY A 43 -17.50 3.11 6.52
CA GLY A 43 -18.46 2.96 7.62
C GLY A 43 -19.32 1.69 7.57
N ASN A 44 -19.39 1.01 6.43
CA ASN A 44 -20.22 -0.18 6.25
C ASN A 44 -19.40 -1.47 6.35
N VAL A 45 -19.13 -1.90 7.57
CA VAL A 45 -18.35 -3.13 7.87
C VAL A 45 -18.92 -4.38 7.21
N SER A 46 -20.24 -4.42 6.98
CA SER A 46 -20.93 -5.54 6.32
C SER A 46 -20.55 -5.75 4.84
N LEU A 47 -19.94 -4.77 4.20
CA LEU A 47 -19.49 -4.85 2.81
C LEU A 47 -18.09 -5.48 2.67
N PHE A 48 -17.39 -5.70 3.77
CA PHE A 48 -16.02 -6.20 3.78
C PHE A 48 -15.96 -7.59 4.41
N ASN A 49 -15.30 -8.51 3.72
CA ASN A 49 -14.90 -9.78 4.29
C ASN A 49 -13.55 -9.63 4.98
N LYS A 50 -13.42 -10.24 6.15
CA LYS A 50 -12.13 -10.29 6.85
C LYS A 50 -11.20 -11.27 6.14
N TYR A 51 -10.02 -10.80 5.77
CA TYR A 51 -8.94 -11.61 5.21
C TYR A 51 -7.79 -11.69 6.22
N ILE A 52 -7.22 -12.88 6.38
CA ILE A 52 -6.04 -13.09 7.21
C ILE A 52 -4.85 -13.24 6.28
N ILE A 53 -3.89 -12.34 6.40
CA ILE A 53 -2.66 -12.34 5.61
C ILE A 53 -1.77 -13.46 6.15
N GLU A 54 -1.33 -14.36 5.27
CA GLU A 54 -0.40 -15.44 5.61
C GLU A 54 1.04 -14.91 5.66
N ASP A 55 1.92 -15.66 6.34
CA ASP A 55 3.33 -15.27 6.46
C ASP A 55 4.01 -15.15 5.09
N GLY A 56 4.61 -13.99 4.84
CA GLY A 56 5.29 -13.68 3.58
C GLY A 56 4.38 -13.35 2.40
N GLU A 57 3.05 -13.30 2.60
CA GLU A 57 2.11 -12.97 1.55
C GLU A 57 2.19 -11.50 1.14
N ARG A 58 2.18 -11.26 -0.17
CA ARG A 58 2.31 -9.91 -0.75
C ARG A 58 0.97 -9.39 -1.25
N PRO A 59 0.80 -8.05 -1.36
CA PRO A 59 -0.45 -7.46 -1.84
C PRO A 59 -0.85 -7.91 -3.25
N ASP A 60 0.13 -8.12 -4.12
CA ASP A 60 -0.08 -8.60 -5.49
C ASP A 60 -0.62 -10.04 -5.52
N THR A 61 -0.08 -10.92 -4.67
CA THR A 61 -0.56 -12.29 -4.50
C THR A 61 -1.99 -12.33 -3.95
N ILE A 62 -2.27 -11.52 -2.92
CA ILE A 62 -3.61 -11.38 -2.37
C ILE A 62 -4.59 -10.89 -3.42
N ALA A 63 -4.18 -9.88 -4.21
CA ALA A 63 -5.02 -9.33 -5.27
C ALA A 63 -5.34 -10.37 -6.35
N GLU A 64 -4.37 -11.22 -6.70
CA GLU A 64 -4.59 -12.30 -7.65
C GLU A 64 -5.55 -13.35 -7.10
N ASN A 65 -5.39 -13.75 -5.85
CA ASN A 65 -6.26 -14.72 -5.20
C ASN A 65 -7.71 -14.23 -5.03
N LEU A 66 -7.89 -12.95 -4.66
CA LEU A 66 -9.22 -12.40 -4.38
C LEU A 66 -9.93 -11.83 -5.62
N TYR A 67 -9.17 -11.21 -6.52
CA TYR A 67 -9.72 -10.46 -7.66
C TYR A 67 -9.37 -11.06 -9.03
N GLY A 68 -8.55 -12.11 -9.06
CA GLY A 68 -8.12 -12.76 -10.31
C GLY A 68 -7.12 -11.95 -11.13
N SER A 69 -6.50 -10.92 -10.54
CA SER A 69 -5.47 -10.13 -11.20
C SER A 69 -4.59 -9.39 -10.19
N SER A 70 -3.29 -9.58 -10.29
CA SER A 70 -2.28 -8.87 -9.48
C SER A 70 -2.24 -7.35 -9.71
N GLN A 71 -2.88 -6.84 -10.78
CA GLN A 71 -2.97 -5.40 -11.04
C GLN A 71 -3.82 -4.63 -10.02
N TYR A 72 -4.61 -5.33 -9.21
CA TYR A 72 -5.45 -4.75 -8.14
C TYR A 72 -4.77 -4.72 -6.78
N ASP A 73 -3.45 -4.91 -6.72
CA ASP A 73 -2.62 -4.78 -5.51
C ASP A 73 -2.89 -3.48 -4.74
N PHE A 74 -3.07 -2.38 -5.48
CA PHE A 74 -3.40 -1.08 -4.90
C PHE A 74 -4.74 -1.06 -4.14
N VAL A 75 -5.71 -1.90 -4.52
CA VAL A 75 -7.00 -2.01 -3.82
C VAL A 75 -6.78 -2.61 -2.44
N VAL A 76 -5.98 -3.67 -2.35
CA VAL A 76 -5.62 -4.31 -1.08
C VAL A 76 -4.97 -3.31 -0.13
N VAL A 77 -3.95 -2.59 -0.60
CA VAL A 77 -3.23 -1.57 0.17
C VAL A 77 -4.16 -0.43 0.60
N LEU A 78 -5.07 0.00 -0.28
CA LEU A 78 -6.00 1.09 -0.03
C LEU A 78 -7.06 0.70 1.01
N VAL A 79 -7.61 -0.52 0.93
CA VAL A 79 -8.60 -1.04 1.88
C VAL A 79 -7.96 -1.24 3.26
N ALA A 80 -6.71 -1.72 3.31
CA ALA A 80 -5.95 -1.85 4.54
C ALA A 80 -5.55 -0.49 5.17
N GLY A 81 -5.77 0.63 4.47
CA GLY A 81 -5.40 1.97 4.94
C GLY A 81 -3.90 2.23 4.99
N ILE A 82 -3.10 1.39 4.33
CA ILE A 82 -1.65 1.46 4.32
C ILE A 82 -1.19 2.66 3.48
N THR A 83 -0.30 3.46 4.03
CA THR A 83 0.29 4.63 3.36
C THR A 83 1.72 4.39 2.91
N ASN A 84 2.45 3.60 3.67
CA ASN A 84 3.82 3.20 3.39
C ASN A 84 3.92 1.68 3.51
N ILE A 85 3.94 1.01 2.36
CA ILE A 85 3.95 -0.45 2.30
C ILE A 85 5.19 -1.06 2.98
N ASN A 86 6.35 -0.40 2.88
CA ASN A 86 7.59 -0.90 3.45
C ASN A 86 7.61 -0.90 4.99
N GLN A 87 6.76 -0.09 5.62
CA GLN A 87 6.74 0.07 7.07
C GLN A 87 5.49 -0.51 7.72
N GLN A 88 4.40 -0.62 6.98
CA GLN A 88 3.08 -0.98 7.52
C GLN A 88 2.58 -2.34 7.03
N TRP A 89 3.23 -2.92 6.00
CA TRP A 89 2.91 -4.28 5.58
C TRP A 89 3.49 -5.29 6.57
N PRO A 90 2.78 -6.37 6.89
CA PRO A 90 3.31 -7.42 7.75
C PRO A 90 4.63 -7.97 7.21
N VAL A 91 5.64 -8.02 8.05
CA VAL A 91 6.93 -8.63 7.73
C VAL A 91 6.90 -10.11 8.06
N GLN A 92 7.76 -10.88 7.44
CA GLN A 92 7.86 -12.33 7.65
C GLN A 92 8.31 -12.64 9.08
N ASP A 93 7.84 -13.73 9.64
CA ASP A 93 8.09 -14.14 11.03
C ASP A 93 9.59 -14.21 11.36
N TYR A 94 10.41 -14.71 10.43
CA TYR A 94 11.86 -14.76 10.65
C TYR A 94 12.49 -13.36 10.79
N GLN A 95 11.99 -12.36 10.06
CA GLN A 95 12.50 -10.98 10.15
C GLN A 95 12.08 -10.35 11.50
N VAL A 96 10.89 -10.64 11.97
CA VAL A 96 10.42 -10.22 13.31
C VAL A 96 11.33 -10.82 14.38
N TYR A 97 11.66 -12.11 14.25
CA TYR A 97 12.56 -12.79 15.16
C TYR A 97 13.95 -12.18 15.17
N ASP A 98 14.54 -11.92 13.98
CA ASP A 98 15.87 -11.32 13.84
C ASP A 98 15.92 -9.91 14.47
N VAL A 99 14.92 -9.09 14.23
CA VAL A 99 14.81 -7.75 14.82
C VAL A 99 14.67 -7.83 16.34
N ALA A 100 13.86 -8.76 16.84
CA ALA A 100 13.69 -8.98 18.27
C ALA A 100 15.02 -9.48 18.91
N LEU A 101 15.69 -10.43 18.28
CA LEU A 101 16.98 -10.94 18.75
C LEU A 101 18.04 -9.82 18.79
N ALA A 102 18.10 -8.99 17.76
CA ALA A 102 19.01 -7.84 17.72
C ALA A 102 18.72 -6.82 18.83
N LYS A 103 17.42 -6.62 19.16
CA LYS A 103 17.00 -5.68 20.20
C LYS A 103 17.25 -6.18 21.61
N TYR A 104 16.98 -7.45 21.88
CA TYR A 104 17.04 -8.03 23.24
C TYR A 104 18.33 -8.81 23.51
N GLY A 105 19.09 -9.14 22.47
CA GLY A 105 20.43 -9.77 22.56
C GLY A 105 20.41 -11.27 22.88
N SER A 106 19.32 -11.82 23.38
CA SER A 106 19.18 -13.26 23.61
C SER A 106 17.72 -13.69 23.68
N GLU A 107 17.47 -14.93 23.32
CA GLU A 107 16.15 -15.57 23.32
C GLU A 107 15.53 -15.63 24.73
N THR A 108 16.33 -15.87 25.74
CA THR A 108 15.93 -15.83 27.16
C THR A 108 15.35 -14.47 27.55
N LYS A 109 16.00 -13.39 27.19
CA LYS A 109 15.52 -12.03 27.46
C LYS A 109 14.27 -11.67 26.67
N MET A 110 14.11 -12.18 25.44
CA MET A 110 12.88 -12.02 24.67
C MET A 110 11.68 -12.64 25.38
N ASN A 111 11.86 -13.86 25.89
CA ASN A 111 10.80 -14.60 26.61
C ASN A 111 10.45 -13.97 27.95
N GLU A 112 11.41 -13.39 28.66
CA GLU A 112 11.17 -12.67 29.93
C GLU A 112 10.29 -11.43 29.72
N VAL A 113 10.45 -10.71 28.60
CA VAL A 113 9.65 -9.52 28.29
C VAL A 113 8.23 -9.88 27.83
N CYS A 114 8.05 -10.97 27.09
CA CYS A 114 6.72 -11.42 26.66
C CYS A 114 5.80 -11.89 27.82
N LEU A 115 6.35 -12.23 28.97
CA LEU A 115 5.57 -12.67 30.14
C LEU A 115 5.03 -11.49 30.99
N LEU A 116 5.34 -10.24 30.61
CA LEU A 116 4.94 -9.03 31.35
C LEU A 116 3.76 -8.25 30.73
N TYR A 117 3.13 -8.77 29.66
CA TYR A 117 2.00 -8.13 29.00
C TYR A 117 0.81 -9.06 28.87
#